data_852e969b4c46e20a1e717476fc70deb6
#
_entry.id   852e969b4c46e20a1e717476fc70deb6
#
_cell.length_a   1.000
_cell.length_b   1.000
_cell.length_c   1.000
_cell.angle_alpha   90.00
_cell.angle_beta   90.00
_cell.angle_gamma   90.00
#
_symmetry.space_group_name_H-M   'P 1'
#
loop_
_entity.id
_entity.type
_entity.pdbx_description
1 polymer ?
#
loop_
_entity_poly.entity_id
_entity_poly.type
_entity_poly.pdbx_seq_one_letter_code
_entity_poly.pdbx_strand_id
1 'polypeptide(L)'
;MDLQDVQNKEIMLANGWQMDISSNIPFWIQKITDRYCNSNTFYGFKAGPRVGKVMATFQGYGSATLDFGNCATQGYTSVFLNNKYIAHAGPNTSSKSISFQYNPGSTLLFNEFCSGIIKINSLKLDCICKYYFTYIYQIHSFRSPQYIL
;
A
#
# COMPACT_ATOMS: atom_id res chain seq x y z
N MET A 1 -15.83 1.78 20.86
CA MET A 1 -14.72 2.35 20.05
C MET A 1 -14.02 3.37 20.92
N ASP A 2 -12.75 3.23 21.14
CA ASP A 2 -12.04 4.21 21.96
C ASP A 2 -11.65 5.44 21.14
N LEU A 3 -11.12 6.47 21.80
CA LEU A 3 -10.77 7.73 21.16
C LEU A 3 -9.67 7.53 20.09
N GLN A 4 -8.73 6.62 20.35
CA GLN A 4 -7.67 6.33 19.40
C GLN A 4 -8.19 5.69 18.11
N ASP A 5 -9.17 4.80 18.22
CA ASP A 5 -9.80 4.19 17.06
C ASP A 5 -10.54 5.24 16.20
N VAL A 6 -11.19 6.20 16.83
CA VAL A 6 -11.86 7.29 16.13
C VAL A 6 -10.85 8.15 15.38
N GLN A 7 -9.76 8.53 16.04
CA GLN A 7 -8.70 9.33 15.43
C GLN A 7 -8.05 8.60 14.28
N ASN A 8 -7.77 7.33 14.44
CA ASN A 8 -7.19 6.51 13.36
C ASN A 8 -8.12 6.45 12.15
N LYS A 9 -9.41 6.29 12.39
CA LYS A 9 -10.42 6.28 11.34
C LYS A 9 -10.43 7.61 10.58
N GLU A 10 -10.38 8.73 11.28
CA GLU A 10 -10.36 10.05 10.67
C GLU A 10 -9.10 10.23 9.80
N ILE A 11 -7.95 9.82 10.29
CA ILE A 11 -6.69 9.86 9.54
C ILE A 11 -6.79 9.00 8.29
N MET A 12 -7.33 7.81 8.40
CA MET A 12 -7.50 6.91 7.25
C MET A 12 -8.41 7.53 6.20
N LEU A 13 -9.55 8.07 6.59
CA LEU A 13 -10.49 8.69 5.66
C LEU A 13 -9.89 9.94 5.00
N ALA A 14 -9.15 10.74 5.76
CA ALA A 14 -8.48 11.93 5.22
C ALA A 14 -7.41 11.58 4.18
N ASN A 15 -6.85 10.37 4.25
CA ASN A 15 -5.87 9.86 3.29
C ASN A 15 -6.50 8.97 2.20
N GLY A 16 -7.81 9.01 2.05
CA GLY A 16 -8.50 8.31 0.97
C GLY A 16 -8.76 6.83 1.22
N TRP A 17 -8.56 6.35 2.43
CA TRP A 17 -8.87 4.96 2.78
C TRP A 17 -10.37 4.77 2.96
N GLN A 18 -10.87 3.63 2.52
CA GLN A 18 -12.28 3.25 2.63
C GLN A 18 -12.38 1.91 3.32
N MET A 19 -13.44 1.73 4.10
CA MET A 19 -13.69 0.46 4.77
C MET A 19 -14.47 -0.47 3.84
N ASP A 20 -14.00 -1.69 3.67
CA ASP A 20 -14.78 -2.74 3.01
C ASP A 20 -15.71 -3.37 4.04
N ILE A 21 -17.00 -3.18 3.85
CA ILE A 21 -18.04 -3.72 4.72
C ILE A 21 -18.59 -5.07 4.22
N SER A 22 -18.12 -5.56 3.08
CA SER A 22 -18.59 -6.83 2.51
C SER A 22 -18.00 -8.05 3.20
N SER A 23 -16.97 -7.89 3.99
CA SER A 23 -16.25 -8.93 4.70
C SER A 23 -16.73 -9.07 6.14
N ASN A 24 -16.71 -10.30 6.68
CA ASN A 24 -16.98 -10.52 8.11
C ASN A 24 -15.92 -9.89 9.02
N ILE A 25 -14.75 -9.64 8.48
CA ILE A 25 -13.67 -8.91 9.16
C ILE A 25 -13.50 -7.61 8.38
N PRO A 26 -13.90 -6.47 8.94
CA PRO A 26 -13.76 -5.20 8.23
C PRO A 26 -12.30 -4.89 7.94
N PHE A 27 -12.02 -4.40 6.76
CA PHE A 27 -10.70 -3.95 6.38
C PHE A 27 -10.79 -2.65 5.59
N TRP A 28 -9.69 -1.91 5.56
CA TRP A 28 -9.63 -0.62 4.89
C TRP A 28 -9.03 -0.78 3.51
N ILE A 29 -9.58 -0.07 2.55
CA ILE A 29 -9.12 -0.07 1.16
C ILE A 29 -8.81 1.36 0.75
N GLN A 30 -7.65 1.55 0.15
CA GLN A 30 -7.31 2.81 -0.49
C GLN A 30 -7.03 2.57 -1.95
N LYS A 31 -7.64 3.38 -2.80
CA LYS A 31 -7.25 3.50 -4.20
C LYS A 31 -6.18 4.58 -4.29
N ILE A 32 -5.00 4.17 -4.70
CA ILE A 32 -3.86 5.06 -4.84
C ILE A 32 -3.75 5.45 -6.30
N THR A 33 -3.79 6.75 -6.56
CA THR A 33 -3.62 7.29 -7.90
C THR A 33 -2.33 8.08 -7.96
N ASP A 34 -1.39 7.60 -8.75
CA ASP A 34 -0.21 8.36 -9.12
C ASP A 34 -0.51 9.11 -10.42
N ARG A 35 -0.21 10.39 -10.44
CA ARG A 35 -0.51 11.25 -11.59
C ARG A 35 0.77 11.78 -12.18
N TYR A 36 1.04 11.45 -13.45
CA TYR A 36 2.06 12.12 -14.26
C TYR A 36 3.44 12.24 -13.58
N CYS A 37 3.91 11.15 -13.02
CA CYS A 37 5.22 11.11 -12.37
C CYS A 37 5.37 12.01 -11.14
N ASN A 38 4.27 12.42 -10.55
CA ASN A 38 4.30 13.12 -9.28
C ASN A 38 4.52 12.11 -8.15
N SER A 39 5.43 12.42 -7.26
CA SER A 39 5.58 11.66 -6.04
C SER A 39 4.42 11.96 -5.11
N ASN A 40 3.83 10.92 -4.56
CA ASN A 40 2.78 11.04 -3.56
C ASN A 40 3.25 10.35 -2.28
N THR A 41 2.95 10.96 -1.15
CA THR A 41 3.20 10.35 0.15
C THR A 41 1.90 10.29 0.92
N PHE A 42 1.54 9.09 1.31
CA PHE A 42 0.38 8.84 2.16
C PHE A 42 0.89 8.59 3.57
N TYR A 43 0.47 9.42 4.49
CA TYR A 43 0.81 9.25 5.89
C TYR A 43 -0.09 8.19 6.51
N GLY A 44 0.51 7.42 7.35
CA GLY A 44 -0.11 6.22 7.80
C GLY A 44 -0.93 6.37 9.07
N PHE A 45 -1.24 5.22 9.62
CA PHE A 45 -2.14 5.09 10.76
C PHE A 45 -1.76 3.84 11.53
N LYS A 46 -2.33 3.74 12.69
CA LYS A 46 -2.33 2.55 13.51
C LYS A 46 -3.71 1.94 13.42
N ALA A 47 -3.83 0.73 12.87
CA ALA A 47 -5.09 0.02 12.86
C ALA A 47 -5.39 -0.53 14.26
N GLY A 48 -6.60 -0.33 14.72
CA GLY A 48 -7.03 -0.87 16.00
C GLY A 48 -7.09 -2.40 15.99
N PRO A 49 -7.23 -3.02 17.18
CA PRO A 49 -7.14 -4.48 17.30
C PRO A 49 -8.27 -5.27 16.63
N ARG A 50 -9.21 -4.60 16.02
CA ARG A 50 -10.33 -5.25 15.31
C ARG A 50 -10.24 -5.14 13.80
N VAL A 51 -9.20 -4.52 13.29
CA VAL A 51 -8.99 -4.38 11.84
C VAL A 51 -7.92 -5.39 11.45
N GLY A 52 -8.35 -6.55 11.01
CA GLY A 52 -7.44 -7.63 10.65
C GLY A 52 -6.70 -7.41 9.34
N LYS A 53 -7.22 -6.57 8.44
CA LYS A 53 -6.66 -6.37 7.11
C LYS A 53 -6.83 -4.93 6.64
N VAL A 54 -5.82 -4.47 5.91
CA VAL A 54 -5.84 -3.17 5.24
C VAL A 54 -5.29 -3.36 3.83
N MET A 55 -5.95 -2.81 2.82
CA MET A 55 -5.55 -3.00 1.43
C MET A 55 -5.50 -1.68 0.68
N ALA A 56 -4.46 -1.51 -0.13
CA ALA A 56 -4.32 -0.44 -1.10
C ALA A 56 -4.32 -1.00 -2.51
N THR A 57 -4.95 -0.30 -3.45
CA THR A 57 -4.93 -0.64 -4.88
C THR A 57 -4.27 0.49 -5.64
N PHE A 58 -3.23 0.16 -6.42
CA PHE A 58 -2.51 1.13 -7.23
C PHE A 58 -3.21 1.36 -8.56
N GLN A 59 -3.21 2.60 -9.04
CA GLN A 59 -3.86 2.98 -10.29
C GLN A 59 -2.87 3.15 -11.44
N GLY A 60 -1.61 3.42 -11.14
CA GLY A 60 -0.58 3.69 -12.14
C GLY A 60 0.61 2.76 -12.04
N TYR A 61 1.71 3.17 -12.65
CA TYR A 61 2.98 2.46 -12.64
C TYR A 61 3.98 3.19 -11.76
N GLY A 62 4.83 2.47 -11.09
CA GLY A 62 5.90 3.10 -10.34
C GLY A 62 6.59 2.21 -9.37
N SER A 63 7.33 2.85 -8.46
CA SER A 63 7.92 2.21 -7.29
C SER A 63 7.34 2.84 -6.03
N ALA A 64 7.36 2.08 -4.96
CA ALA A 64 6.87 2.54 -3.66
C ALA A 64 7.90 2.24 -2.59
N THR A 65 7.97 3.12 -1.60
CA THR A 65 8.70 2.90 -0.36
C THR A 65 7.70 2.91 0.78
N LEU A 66 7.62 1.79 1.48
CA LEU A 66 6.70 1.59 2.59
C LEU A 66 7.48 1.57 3.89
N ASP A 67 7.06 2.39 4.84
CA ASP A 67 7.52 2.35 6.23
C ASP A 67 6.35 1.86 7.09
N PHE A 68 6.53 0.72 7.73
CA PHE A 68 5.46 0.08 8.50
C PHE A 68 6.02 -0.61 9.75
N GLY A 69 5.13 -1.01 10.63
CA GLY A 69 5.50 -1.69 11.85
C GLY A 69 4.37 -2.49 12.45
N ASN A 70 4.61 -2.96 13.66
CA ASN A 70 3.64 -3.64 14.50
C ASN A 70 3.69 -3.01 15.89
N CYS A 71 2.57 -2.44 16.33
CA CYS A 71 2.49 -1.77 17.63
C CYS A 71 2.25 -2.73 18.78
N ALA A 72 1.94 -3.99 18.51
CA ALA A 72 1.64 -4.95 19.56
C ALA A 72 2.91 -5.51 20.19
N THR A 73 2.78 -5.99 21.42
CA THR A 73 3.87 -6.67 22.14
C THR A 73 4.06 -8.11 21.68
N GLN A 74 3.15 -8.61 20.85
CA GLN A 74 3.17 -9.96 20.30
C GLN A 74 2.61 -9.95 18.89
N GLY A 75 2.72 -11.08 18.19
CA GLY A 75 2.23 -11.17 16.83
C GLY A 75 3.04 -10.35 15.83
N TYR A 76 2.50 -10.16 14.65
CA TYR A 76 3.19 -9.41 13.60
C TYR A 76 2.22 -8.87 12.56
N THR A 77 2.69 -7.87 11.83
CA THR A 77 2.05 -7.32 10.64
C THR A 77 2.76 -7.87 9.42
N SER A 78 2.03 -8.54 8.55
CA SER A 78 2.57 -9.06 7.28
C SER A 78 2.08 -8.23 6.11
N VAL A 79 2.91 -8.14 5.08
CA VAL A 79 2.65 -7.35 3.87
C VAL A 79 2.70 -8.27 2.66
N PHE A 80 1.67 -8.16 1.82
CA PHE A 80 1.53 -8.94 0.59
C PHE A 80 1.36 -7.99 -0.60
N LEU A 81 2.12 -8.23 -1.65
CA LEU A 81 1.97 -7.52 -2.91
C LEU A 81 1.41 -8.49 -3.95
N ASN A 82 0.26 -8.16 -4.53
CA ASN A 82 -0.45 -9.04 -5.47
C ASN A 82 -0.65 -10.45 -4.90
N ASN A 83 -1.10 -10.51 -3.64
CA ASN A 83 -1.31 -11.74 -2.88
C ASN A 83 -0.03 -12.55 -2.59
N LYS A 84 1.13 -11.99 -2.82
CA LYS A 84 2.41 -12.64 -2.53
C LYS A 84 3.06 -11.98 -1.33
N TYR A 85 3.45 -12.78 -0.33
CA TYR A 85 4.17 -12.30 0.85
C TYR A 85 5.48 -11.62 0.46
N ILE A 86 5.72 -10.42 0.99
CA ILE A 86 6.96 -9.68 0.74
C ILE A 86 7.72 -9.28 2.00
N ALA A 87 7.03 -9.06 3.12
CA ALA A 87 7.68 -8.64 4.36
C ALA A 87 6.78 -8.80 5.57
N HIS A 88 7.36 -8.75 6.78
CA HIS A 88 6.62 -8.65 8.02
C HIS A 88 7.39 -7.84 9.06
N ALA A 89 6.65 -7.30 10.02
CA ALA A 89 7.19 -6.63 11.21
C ALA A 89 6.75 -7.40 12.45
N GLY A 90 7.71 -7.85 13.24
CA GLY A 90 7.45 -8.59 14.48
C GLY A 90 7.03 -7.68 15.64
N PRO A 91 6.94 -8.25 16.86
CA PRO A 91 6.51 -7.50 18.04
C PRO A 91 7.32 -6.23 18.28
N ASN A 92 6.64 -5.17 18.69
CA ASN A 92 7.27 -3.89 19.08
C ASN A 92 8.17 -3.29 17.99
N THR A 93 7.87 -3.54 16.72
CA THR A 93 8.61 -2.94 15.61
C THR A 93 7.99 -1.61 15.26
N SER A 94 8.67 -0.52 15.58
CA SER A 94 8.16 0.83 15.29
C SER A 94 8.25 1.20 13.82
N SER A 95 9.27 0.72 13.11
CA SER A 95 9.53 1.09 11.72
C SER A 95 10.35 0.01 11.02
N LYS A 96 9.89 -0.37 9.85
CA LYS A 96 10.59 -1.23 8.90
C LYS A 96 10.31 -0.72 7.51
N SER A 97 11.36 -0.51 6.72
CA SER A 97 11.23 0.07 5.39
C SER A 97 11.47 -0.97 4.31
N ILE A 98 10.59 -1.00 3.32
CA ILE A 98 10.74 -1.85 2.13
C ILE A 98 10.41 -1.04 0.89
N SER A 99 10.97 -1.46 -0.25
CA SER A 99 10.68 -0.87 -1.54
C SER A 99 10.24 -1.96 -2.51
N PHE A 100 9.30 -1.61 -3.40
CA PHE A 100 8.78 -2.53 -4.40
C PHE A 100 8.28 -1.75 -5.62
N GLN A 101 8.11 -2.46 -6.73
CA GLN A 101 7.50 -1.91 -7.93
C GLN A 101 6.04 -2.35 -8.02
N TYR A 102 5.20 -1.50 -8.62
CA TYR A 102 3.79 -1.78 -8.80
C TYR A 102 3.32 -1.42 -10.22
N ASN A 103 2.21 -2.02 -10.62
CA ASN A 103 1.52 -1.78 -11.89
C ASN A 103 0.07 -1.40 -11.61
N PRO A 104 -0.67 -0.87 -12.59
CA PRO A 104 -2.10 -0.63 -12.42
C PRO A 104 -2.82 -1.91 -12.00
N GLY A 105 -3.63 -1.79 -10.95
CA GLY A 105 -4.35 -2.92 -10.36
C GLY A 105 -3.55 -3.73 -9.35
N SER A 106 -2.27 -3.45 -9.15
CA SER A 106 -1.51 -4.08 -8.07
C SER A 106 -2.15 -3.78 -6.72
N THR A 107 -2.16 -4.77 -5.84
CA THR A 107 -2.71 -4.64 -4.49
C THR A 107 -1.62 -4.79 -3.44
N LEU A 108 -1.67 -3.95 -2.43
CA LEU A 108 -0.82 -4.02 -1.25
C LEU A 108 -1.72 -4.35 -0.06
N LEU A 109 -1.53 -5.51 0.52
CA LEU A 109 -2.34 -5.98 1.63
C LEU A 109 -1.51 -6.05 2.90
N PHE A 110 -2.04 -5.45 3.96
CA PHE A 110 -1.50 -5.58 5.31
C PHE A 110 -2.41 -6.51 6.09
N ASN A 111 -1.84 -7.46 6.77
CA ASN A 111 -2.61 -8.42 7.58
C ASN A 111 -1.93 -8.61 8.93
N GLU A 112 -2.73 -8.53 9.99
CA GLU A 112 -2.23 -8.81 11.33
C GLU A 112 -2.36 -10.30 11.65
N PHE A 113 -1.37 -10.85 12.34
CA PHE A 113 -1.37 -12.22 12.79
C PHE A 113 -1.06 -12.30 14.28
N CYS A 114 -1.69 -13.26 14.95
CA CYS A 114 -1.42 -13.58 16.36
C CYS A 114 -1.50 -12.36 17.28
N SER A 115 -2.52 -11.55 17.10
CA SER A 115 -2.75 -10.32 17.88
C SER A 115 -1.77 -9.19 17.57
N GLY A 116 -1.19 -9.17 16.39
CA GLY A 116 -0.44 -8.02 15.90
C GLY A 116 -1.35 -6.79 15.70
N ILE A 117 -0.75 -5.63 15.61
CA ILE A 117 -1.45 -4.38 15.35
C ILE A 117 -0.75 -3.67 14.19
N ILE A 118 -1.46 -3.51 13.09
CA ILE A 118 -0.93 -2.90 11.88
C ILE A 118 -0.57 -1.43 12.16
N LYS A 119 0.67 -1.08 11.84
CA LYS A 119 1.14 0.31 11.89
C LYS A 119 1.72 0.65 10.52
N ILE A 120 1.12 1.63 9.87
CA ILE A 120 1.63 2.18 8.62
C ILE A 120 2.12 3.58 8.93
N ASN A 121 3.42 3.82 8.77
CA ASN A 121 4.00 5.13 9.01
C ASN A 121 3.88 6.02 7.78
N SER A 122 4.29 5.49 6.63
CA SER A 122 4.16 6.20 5.36
C SER A 122 4.23 5.24 4.18
N LEU A 123 3.61 5.63 3.09
CA LEU A 123 3.71 4.97 1.79
C LEU A 123 4.03 6.07 0.77
N LYS A 124 5.27 6.10 0.31
CA LYS A 124 5.72 7.07 -0.69
C LYS A 124 5.71 6.42 -2.06
N LEU A 125 5.05 7.07 -3.02
CA LEU A 125 4.96 6.62 -4.40
C LEU A 125 5.86 7.47 -5.29
N ASP A 126 6.72 6.83 -6.05
CA ASP A 126 7.50 7.43 -7.11
C ASP A 126 6.98 6.84 -8.43
N CYS A 127 6.11 7.58 -9.10
CA CYS A 127 5.46 7.08 -10.30
C CYS A 127 6.41 7.08 -11.50
N ILE A 128 6.20 6.12 -12.39
CA ILE A 128 6.79 6.18 -13.72
C ILE A 128 5.91 7.09 -14.56
N CYS A 129 6.52 8.05 -15.28
CA CYS A 129 5.77 8.97 -16.12
C CYS A 129 4.95 8.19 -17.16
N LYS A 130 3.64 8.32 -17.08
CA LYS A 130 2.74 7.62 -17.98
C LYS A 130 2.98 8.00 -19.45
N TYR A 131 3.24 9.28 -19.70
CA TYR A 131 3.56 9.76 -21.03
C TYR A 131 4.88 9.17 -21.53
N TYR A 132 5.90 9.15 -20.70
CA TYR A 132 7.20 8.56 -21.04
C TYR A 132 7.06 7.07 -21.34
N PHE A 133 6.33 6.35 -20.53
CA PHE A 133 6.09 4.92 -20.74
C PHE A 133 5.39 4.68 -22.09
N THR A 134 4.35 5.45 -22.40
CA THR A 134 3.64 5.35 -23.66
C THR A 134 4.53 5.68 -24.84
N TYR A 135 5.36 6.69 -24.72
CA TYR A 135 6.31 7.08 -25.76
C TYR A 135 7.31 5.98 -26.06
N ILE A 136 7.90 5.38 -25.06
CA ILE A 136 8.83 4.26 -25.22
C ILE A 136 8.14 3.10 -25.91
N TYR A 137 6.94 2.75 -25.52
CA TYR A 137 6.18 1.69 -26.14
C TYR A 137 5.92 1.97 -27.63
N GLN A 138 5.55 3.18 -27.98
CA GLN A 138 5.31 3.56 -29.37
C GLN A 138 6.57 3.50 -30.21
N ILE A 139 7.70 3.94 -29.70
CA ILE A 139 8.97 3.83 -30.40
C ILE A 139 9.29 2.37 -30.69
N HIS A 140 9.09 1.51 -29.73
CA HIS A 140 9.30 0.10 -29.91
C HIS A 140 8.40 -0.47 -31.00
N SER A 141 7.15 -0.13 -30.99
CA SER A 141 6.19 -0.58 -32.00
C SER A 141 6.56 -0.12 -33.40
N PHE A 142 7.07 1.10 -33.53
CA PHE A 142 7.46 1.60 -34.83
C PHE A 142 8.74 0.99 -35.36
N ARG A 143 9.65 0.62 -34.51
CA ARG A 143 10.90 0.07 -34.94
C ARG A 143 10.79 -1.31 -35.44
N SER A 144 9.79 -1.99 -35.05
CA SER A 144 9.69 -3.28 -35.43
C SER A 144 8.38 -3.61 -35.50
N PRO A 145 7.88 -3.75 -36.56
CA PRO A 145 6.85 -4.71 -36.62
C PRO A 145 7.38 -6.02 -36.21
N GLN A 146 8.66 -6.13 -36.09
CA GLN A 146 9.21 -7.37 -35.71
C GLN A 146 10.01 -7.29 -34.50
N TYR A 147 10.24 -6.13 -33.98
CA TYR A 147 11.01 -5.98 -32.85
C TYR A 147 10.74 -4.74 -32.23
N ILE A 148 11.33 -4.47 -31.37
CA ILE A 148 11.20 -3.33 -30.86
C ILE A 148 12.22 -3.27 -30.05
N LEU A 149 12.58 -2.66 -29.60
CA LEU A 149 13.60 -2.54 -28.81
C LEU A 149 13.68 -3.17 -27.58
#